data_49b20fe172572caed2be18a010c7af13
#
_entry.id   49b20fe172572caed2be18a010c7af13
#
_cell.length_a   1.000
_cell.length_b   1.000
_cell.length_c   1.000
_cell.angle_alpha   90.00
_cell.angle_beta   90.00
_cell.angle_gamma   90.00
#
_symmetry.space_group_name_H-M   'P 1'
#
loop_
_entity.id
_entity.type
_entity.pdbx_description
1 polymer ?
#
loop_
_entity_poly.entity_id
_entity_poly.type
_entity_poly.pdbx_seq_one_letter_code
_entity_poly.pdbx_strand_id
1 'polypeptide(L)'
;MEYEVTIGIPLYNAERFIRPTLESALAQTFPSIEFLIVDDCGTDGSVRIVRDMQDGHPRGSDIRLVRQSKNMGVGPARNRIIDEARGRYLYFMDADDLIAPETISLLHENVTRHAAEIAFGSYEKVIYKPSGDNDGASGEKELYSYPDAVLTGKGCLAEFAFRKYGGIQAAVWNWLVCRGCGWRCR
;
A
#
# COMPACT_ATOMS: atom_id res chain seq x y z
N MET A 1 12.69 -16.16 5.52
CA MET A 1 12.29 -14.78 5.16
C MET A 1 12.37 -13.98 6.43
N GLU A 2 12.82 -12.74 6.35
CA GLU A 2 13.04 -11.90 7.53
C GLU A 2 11.74 -11.31 8.07
N TYR A 3 10.75 -11.09 7.16
CA TYR A 3 9.43 -10.53 7.47
C TYR A 3 8.31 -11.37 6.85
N GLU A 4 7.12 -11.34 7.47
CA GLU A 4 5.92 -11.94 6.85
C GLU A 4 5.31 -11.03 5.78
N VAL A 5 5.28 -9.71 6.01
CA VAL A 5 4.69 -8.75 5.09
C VAL A 5 5.69 -7.64 4.76
N THR A 6 5.73 -7.20 3.51
CA THR A 6 6.32 -5.92 3.10
C THR A 6 5.19 -4.97 2.73
N ILE A 7 5.13 -3.81 3.38
CA ILE A 7 4.36 -2.65 2.89
C ILE A 7 5.28 -1.87 1.95
N GLY A 8 4.95 -1.85 0.67
CA GLY A 8 5.73 -1.18 -0.36
C GLY A 8 5.12 0.14 -0.79
N ILE A 9 5.87 1.24 -0.65
CA ILE A 9 5.41 2.61 -0.91
C ILE A 9 6.27 3.23 -2.02
N PRO A 10 5.74 3.41 -3.24
CA PRO A 10 6.41 4.23 -4.26
C PRO A 10 6.33 5.70 -3.85
N LEU A 11 7.47 6.40 -3.84
CA LEU A 11 7.57 7.77 -3.35
C LEU A 11 8.05 8.70 -4.47
N TYR A 12 7.24 9.72 -4.78
CA TYR A 12 7.64 10.80 -5.67
C TYR A 12 6.88 12.09 -5.33
N ASN A 13 7.60 13.12 -4.86
CA ASN A 13 7.05 14.45 -4.55
C ASN A 13 5.78 14.41 -3.68
N ALA A 14 5.80 13.69 -2.57
CA ALA A 14 4.69 13.51 -1.65
C ALA A 14 4.91 14.17 -0.28
N GLU A 15 5.70 15.24 -0.19
CA GLU A 15 6.07 15.90 1.07
C GLU A 15 4.88 16.23 1.97
N ARG A 16 3.74 16.60 1.37
CA ARG A 16 2.52 16.96 2.11
C ARG A 16 1.81 15.75 2.74
N PHE A 17 2.02 14.54 2.21
CA PHE A 17 1.22 13.36 2.51
C PHE A 17 2.01 12.23 3.18
N ILE A 18 3.31 12.11 2.87
CA ILE A 18 4.11 10.93 3.27
C ILE A 18 4.18 10.75 4.80
N ARG A 19 4.15 11.81 5.61
CA ARG A 19 4.18 11.68 7.07
C ARG A 19 2.95 10.96 7.61
N PRO A 20 1.70 11.43 7.42
CA PRO A 20 0.52 10.70 7.87
C PRO A 20 0.39 9.30 7.25
N THR A 21 0.80 9.10 6.00
CA THR A 21 0.87 7.80 5.35
C THR A 21 1.75 6.83 6.13
N LEU A 22 3.00 7.21 6.41
CA LEU A 22 3.92 6.38 7.18
C LEU A 22 3.47 6.17 8.63
N GLU A 23 2.91 7.18 9.28
CA GLU A 23 2.35 7.05 10.63
C GLU A 23 1.26 5.97 10.67
N SER A 24 0.34 5.96 9.69
CA SER A 24 -0.70 4.93 9.60
C SER A 24 -0.15 3.53 9.29
N ALA A 25 0.90 3.45 8.47
CA ALA A 25 1.59 2.19 8.19
C ALA A 25 2.33 1.66 9.43
N LEU A 26 3.06 2.50 10.14
CA LEU A 26 3.81 2.13 11.34
C LEU A 26 2.90 1.78 12.53
N ALA A 27 1.66 2.29 12.53
CA ALA A 27 0.64 1.97 13.53
C ALA A 27 -0.03 0.61 13.33
N GLN A 28 0.36 -0.17 12.30
CA GLN A 28 -0.21 -1.50 12.09
C GLN A 28 0.03 -2.43 13.29
N THR A 29 -1.02 -3.12 13.72
CA THR A 29 -0.98 -4.07 14.85
C THR A 29 -0.24 -5.37 14.52
N PHE A 30 -0.07 -5.70 13.25
CA PHE A 30 0.70 -6.87 12.80
C PHE A 30 2.20 -6.64 13.03
N PRO A 31 2.91 -7.55 13.72
CA PRO A 31 4.27 -7.27 14.19
C PRO A 31 5.36 -7.42 13.11
N SER A 32 5.20 -8.37 12.17
CA SER A 32 6.26 -8.76 11.24
C SER A 32 6.12 -8.05 9.89
N ILE A 33 6.41 -6.74 9.85
CA ILE A 33 6.28 -5.89 8.66
C ILE A 33 7.60 -5.18 8.36
N GLU A 34 8.07 -5.30 7.12
CA GLU A 34 9.02 -4.39 6.49
C GLU A 34 8.27 -3.23 5.84
N PHE A 35 8.75 -1.99 6.01
CA PHE A 35 8.25 -0.80 5.31
C PHE A 35 9.27 -0.41 4.25
N LEU A 36 9.00 -0.79 3.00
CA LEU A 36 9.91 -0.54 1.87
C LEU A 36 9.44 0.67 1.08
N ILE A 37 10.18 1.77 1.18
CA ILE A 37 9.94 3.00 0.43
C ILE A 37 10.90 3.06 -0.77
N VAL A 38 10.35 3.22 -1.97
CA VAL A 38 11.15 3.40 -3.19
C VAL A 38 11.02 4.83 -3.69
N ASP A 39 12.07 5.64 -3.48
CA ASP A 39 12.17 7.01 -3.98
C ASP A 39 12.45 7.01 -5.49
N ASP A 40 11.51 7.51 -6.27
CA ASP A 40 11.60 7.70 -7.71
C ASP A 40 12.23 9.06 -8.08
N CYS A 41 13.26 9.45 -7.34
CA CYS A 41 14.01 10.69 -7.52
C CYS A 41 13.18 11.96 -7.35
N GLY A 42 12.34 12.01 -6.32
CA GLY A 42 11.63 13.22 -5.93
C GLY A 42 12.59 14.36 -5.59
N THR A 43 12.10 15.61 -5.74
CA THR A 43 12.89 16.83 -5.54
C THR A 43 12.44 17.67 -4.34
N ASP A 44 11.37 17.22 -3.65
CA ASP A 44 10.81 17.86 -2.46
C ASP A 44 11.39 17.30 -1.15
N GLY A 45 10.77 17.64 -0.02
CA GLY A 45 11.19 17.19 1.31
C GLY A 45 10.79 15.76 1.70
N SER A 46 10.16 14.98 0.82
CA SER A 46 9.63 13.64 1.14
C SER A 46 10.68 12.70 1.73
N VAL A 47 11.84 12.61 1.10
CA VAL A 47 12.95 11.73 1.54
C VAL A 47 13.46 12.12 2.93
N ARG A 48 13.52 13.41 3.24
CA ARG A 48 13.91 13.90 4.56
C ARG A 48 12.92 13.44 5.63
N ILE A 49 11.62 13.55 5.36
CA ILE A 49 10.57 13.09 6.28
C ILE A 49 10.71 11.59 6.57
N VAL A 50 10.93 10.77 5.52
CA VAL A 50 11.14 9.31 5.70
C VAL A 50 12.34 9.04 6.62
N ARG A 51 13.46 9.74 6.43
CA ARG A 51 14.67 9.58 7.26
C ARG A 51 14.43 10.02 8.70
N ASP A 52 13.77 11.16 8.91
CA ASP A 52 13.41 11.62 10.26
C ASP A 52 12.57 10.56 11.00
N MET A 53 11.69 9.86 10.29
CA MET A 53 10.89 8.77 10.86
C MET A 53 11.69 7.49 11.08
N GLN A 54 12.65 7.17 10.21
CA GLN A 54 13.60 6.05 10.44
C GLN A 54 14.37 6.25 11.74
N ASP A 55 14.84 7.47 12.00
CA ASP A 55 15.68 7.77 13.15
C ASP A 55 14.88 7.95 14.45
N GLY A 56 13.63 8.41 14.37
CA GLY A 56 12.84 8.82 15.54
C GLY A 56 11.71 7.86 15.95
N HIS A 57 11.28 6.90 15.10
CA HIS A 57 10.16 6.02 15.41
C HIS A 57 10.62 4.69 16.00
N PRO A 58 9.91 4.09 17.00
CA PRO A 58 10.26 2.78 17.59
C PRO A 58 10.41 1.64 16.56
N ARG A 59 9.66 1.68 15.46
CA ARG A 59 9.77 0.74 14.33
C ARG A 59 10.61 1.32 13.17
N GLY A 60 11.41 2.35 13.40
CA GLY A 60 12.21 2.99 12.37
C GLY A 60 13.23 2.04 11.72
N SER A 61 13.73 1.06 12.48
CA SER A 61 14.63 0.02 11.97
C SER A 61 13.99 -0.91 10.91
N ASP A 62 12.66 -1.00 10.89
CA ASP A 62 11.91 -1.78 9.89
C ASP A 62 11.65 -0.98 8.60
N ILE A 63 11.97 0.33 8.59
CA ILE A 63 11.86 1.18 7.40
C ILE A 63 13.13 1.02 6.56
N ARG A 64 12.94 0.73 5.29
CA ARG A 64 14.02 0.68 4.30
C ARG A 64 13.73 1.61 3.12
N LEU A 65 14.60 2.59 2.93
CA LEU A 65 14.53 3.55 1.82
C LEU A 65 15.49 3.13 0.71
N VAL A 66 14.96 2.92 -0.49
CA VAL A 66 15.71 2.59 -1.71
C VAL A 66 15.48 3.69 -2.73
N ARG A 67 16.54 4.20 -3.34
CA ARG A 67 16.45 5.24 -4.36
C ARG A 67 16.64 4.67 -5.76
N GLN A 68 15.85 5.10 -6.73
CA GLN A 68 16.04 4.83 -8.14
C GLN A 68 17.20 5.69 -8.70
N SER A 69 17.76 5.29 -9.84
CA SER A 69 18.83 6.07 -10.50
C SER A 69 18.33 7.35 -11.15
N LYS A 70 17.05 7.38 -11.53
CA LYS A 70 16.32 8.51 -12.10
C LYS A 70 14.84 8.30 -11.92
N ASN A 71 14.03 9.33 -12.16
CA ASN A 71 12.58 9.20 -12.23
C ASN A 71 12.20 8.29 -13.41
N MET A 72 11.51 7.21 -13.13
CA MET A 72 11.03 6.22 -14.10
C MET A 72 9.51 6.02 -14.05
N GLY A 73 8.84 6.66 -13.10
CA GLY A 73 7.40 6.57 -12.90
C GLY A 73 6.99 5.44 -11.93
N VAL A 74 5.69 5.43 -11.58
CA VAL A 74 5.15 4.56 -10.53
C VAL A 74 5.25 3.06 -10.85
N GLY A 75 5.09 2.66 -12.12
CA GLY A 75 5.19 1.25 -12.52
C GLY A 75 6.56 0.64 -12.24
N PRO A 76 7.67 1.23 -12.75
CA PRO A 76 9.03 0.82 -12.39
C PRO A 76 9.34 0.90 -10.90
N ALA A 77 8.82 1.90 -10.17
CA ALA A 77 8.98 1.98 -8.71
C ALA A 77 8.31 0.78 -8.02
N ARG A 78 7.09 0.41 -8.41
CA ARG A 78 6.41 -0.78 -7.90
C ARG A 78 7.14 -2.08 -8.27
N ASN A 79 7.70 -2.20 -9.50
CA ASN A 79 8.52 -3.35 -9.85
C ASN A 79 9.78 -3.44 -8.98
N ARG A 80 10.41 -2.30 -8.68
CA ARG A 80 11.54 -2.25 -7.74
C ARG A 80 11.14 -2.72 -6.35
N ILE A 81 9.95 -2.36 -5.87
CA ILE A 81 9.39 -2.86 -4.61
C ILE A 81 9.28 -4.39 -4.66
N ILE A 82 8.72 -4.97 -5.74
CA ILE A 82 8.59 -6.43 -5.89
C ILE A 82 9.95 -7.13 -5.79
N ASP A 83 10.96 -6.56 -6.45
CA ASP A 83 12.31 -7.14 -6.49
C ASP A 83 13.02 -7.06 -5.14
N GLU A 84 12.84 -5.97 -4.41
CA GLU A 84 13.54 -5.68 -3.17
C GLU A 84 12.82 -6.17 -1.90
N ALA A 85 11.51 -6.44 -1.97
CA ALA A 85 10.71 -6.85 -0.81
C ALA A 85 11.27 -8.11 -0.14
N ARG A 86 11.28 -8.16 1.20
CA ARG A 86 11.78 -9.27 2.02
C ARG A 86 10.67 -10.09 2.65
N GLY A 87 9.45 -9.57 2.68
CA GLY A 87 8.27 -10.25 3.18
C GLY A 87 7.80 -11.39 2.27
N ARG A 88 7.10 -12.34 2.85
CA ARG A 88 6.40 -13.41 2.12
C ARG A 88 5.24 -12.85 1.30
N TYR A 89 4.53 -11.88 1.87
CA TYR A 89 3.43 -11.17 1.25
C TYR A 89 3.83 -9.72 0.98
N LEU A 90 3.20 -9.11 -0.02
CA LEU A 90 3.40 -7.73 -0.40
C LEU A 90 2.07 -6.98 -0.37
N TYR A 91 2.06 -5.84 0.31
CA TYR A 91 0.97 -4.86 0.32
C TYR A 91 1.49 -3.57 -0.30
N PHE A 92 0.86 -3.11 -1.40
CA PHE A 92 1.17 -1.81 -1.96
C PHE A 92 0.34 -0.72 -1.28
N MET A 93 0.96 0.41 -0.99
CA MET A 93 0.34 1.58 -0.41
C MET A 93 0.86 2.82 -1.13
N ASP A 94 -0.04 3.65 -1.66
CA ASP A 94 0.38 4.90 -2.28
C ASP A 94 0.78 5.93 -1.21
N ALA A 95 1.68 6.88 -1.57
CA ALA A 95 2.30 7.79 -0.60
C ALA A 95 1.36 8.88 -0.04
N ASP A 96 0.10 8.87 -0.45
CA ASP A 96 -0.98 9.77 -0.04
C ASP A 96 -2.19 9.02 0.56
N ASP A 97 -2.07 7.69 0.76
CA ASP A 97 -3.12 6.87 1.36
C ASP A 97 -2.93 6.68 2.87
N LEU A 98 -4.01 6.25 3.52
CA LEU A 98 -4.04 5.85 4.94
C LEU A 98 -4.63 4.44 5.07
N ILE A 99 -4.13 3.68 6.04
CA ILE A 99 -4.65 2.35 6.36
C ILE A 99 -5.06 2.23 7.83
N ALA A 100 -6.15 1.51 8.10
CA ALA A 100 -6.59 1.25 9.47
C ALA A 100 -5.58 0.36 10.21
N PRO A 101 -5.43 0.48 11.54
CA PRO A 101 -4.40 -0.25 12.30
C PRO A 101 -4.45 -1.77 12.15
N GLU A 102 -5.60 -2.35 11.90
CA GLU A 102 -5.82 -3.80 11.77
C GLU A 102 -5.75 -4.32 10.32
N THR A 103 -5.52 -3.43 9.33
CA THR A 103 -5.60 -3.80 7.90
C THR A 103 -4.71 -5.00 7.57
N ILE A 104 -3.43 -4.96 7.94
CA ILE A 104 -2.50 -6.04 7.60
C ILE A 104 -2.82 -7.32 8.37
N SER A 105 -3.21 -7.23 9.64
CA SER A 105 -3.57 -8.42 10.42
C SER A 105 -4.78 -9.14 9.86
N LEU A 106 -5.84 -8.42 9.47
CA LEU A 106 -7.04 -8.98 8.87
C LEU A 106 -6.77 -9.61 7.51
N LEU A 107 -6.03 -8.91 6.63
CA LEU A 107 -5.68 -9.46 5.31
C LEU A 107 -4.77 -10.69 5.44
N HIS A 108 -3.79 -10.67 6.35
CA HIS A 108 -2.91 -11.80 6.58
C HIS A 108 -3.66 -13.01 7.17
N GLU A 109 -4.58 -12.79 8.10
CA GLU A 109 -5.45 -13.85 8.62
C GLU A 109 -6.26 -14.49 7.49
N ASN A 110 -6.82 -13.71 6.58
CA ASN A 110 -7.60 -14.22 5.46
C ASN A 110 -6.76 -15.03 4.47
N VAL A 111 -5.58 -14.55 4.03
CA VAL A 111 -4.72 -15.32 3.12
C VAL A 111 -4.25 -16.62 3.75
N THR A 112 -3.97 -16.64 5.05
CA THR A 112 -3.50 -17.85 5.75
C THR A 112 -4.63 -18.83 6.02
N ARG A 113 -5.80 -18.35 6.47
CA ARG A 113 -6.98 -19.19 6.75
C ARG A 113 -7.46 -19.94 5.52
N HIS A 114 -7.45 -19.28 4.36
CA HIS A 114 -7.98 -19.82 3.11
C HIS A 114 -6.90 -20.35 2.17
N ALA A 115 -5.62 -20.36 2.58
CA ALA A 115 -4.47 -20.67 1.72
C ALA A 115 -4.52 -19.90 0.39
N ALA A 116 -4.95 -18.63 0.45
CA ALA A 116 -5.16 -17.80 -0.72
C ALA A 116 -3.87 -17.13 -1.17
N GLU A 117 -3.78 -16.82 -2.45
CA GLU A 117 -2.66 -16.07 -3.02
C GLU A 117 -2.84 -14.55 -2.88
N ILE A 118 -4.08 -14.10 -2.77
CA ILE A 118 -4.45 -12.68 -2.69
C ILE A 118 -5.60 -12.51 -1.70
N ALA A 119 -5.52 -11.51 -0.83
CA ALA A 119 -6.66 -10.96 -0.10
C ALA A 119 -6.77 -9.47 -0.38
N PHE A 120 -7.98 -8.97 -0.44
CA PHE A 120 -8.25 -7.53 -0.55
C PHE A 120 -9.37 -7.13 0.39
N GLY A 121 -9.28 -5.90 0.87
CA GLY A 121 -10.23 -5.30 1.81
C GLY A 121 -11.07 -4.21 1.18
N SER A 122 -12.14 -3.85 1.86
CA SER A 122 -12.93 -2.65 1.54
C SER A 122 -12.12 -1.38 1.80
N TYR A 123 -12.46 -0.30 1.13
CA TYR A 123 -11.80 0.99 1.31
C TYR A 123 -12.78 2.15 1.24
N GLU A 124 -12.40 3.26 1.85
CA GLU A 124 -13.11 4.52 1.79
C GLU A 124 -12.35 5.51 0.90
N LYS A 125 -13.00 6.00 -0.15
CA LYS A 125 -12.47 7.08 -0.99
C LYS A 125 -12.91 8.42 -0.43
N VAL A 126 -11.96 9.28 -0.11
CA VAL A 126 -12.23 10.65 0.36
C VAL A 126 -11.93 11.62 -0.77
N ILE A 127 -12.97 12.32 -1.25
CA ILE A 127 -12.86 13.34 -2.30
C ILE A 127 -12.81 14.71 -1.64
N TYR A 128 -11.64 15.32 -1.61
CA TYR A 128 -11.49 16.68 -1.12
C TYR A 128 -11.95 17.68 -2.19
N LYS A 129 -13.01 18.44 -1.89
CA LYS A 129 -13.38 19.59 -2.72
C LYS A 129 -12.50 20.77 -2.31
N PRO A 130 -11.85 21.49 -3.25
CA PRO A 130 -11.18 22.73 -2.92
C PRO A 130 -12.25 23.73 -2.45
N SER A 131 -12.36 23.94 -1.15
CA SER A 131 -13.11 25.08 -0.61
C SER A 131 -12.18 26.28 -0.63
N GLY A 132 -12.61 27.35 -1.31
CA GLY A 132 -11.98 28.65 -1.16
C GLY A 132 -11.99 29.05 0.33
N ASP A 133 -10.84 29.43 0.84
CA ASP A 133 -10.63 30.04 2.16
C ASP A 133 -11.32 29.32 3.34
N ASN A 134 -10.71 28.24 3.84
CA ASN A 134 -10.56 27.88 5.27
C ASN A 134 -10.27 26.39 5.41
N ASP A 135 -9.40 26.05 6.36
CA ASP A 135 -8.86 24.74 6.72
C ASP A 135 -9.87 23.69 7.24
N GLY A 136 -11.05 23.62 6.68
CA GLY A 136 -12.09 22.66 7.00
C GLY A 136 -12.44 21.82 5.77
N ALA A 137 -11.66 20.82 5.44
CA ALA A 137 -11.95 19.91 4.34
C ALA A 137 -13.18 19.06 4.64
N SER A 138 -14.36 19.48 4.20
CA SER A 138 -15.51 18.58 4.07
C SER A 138 -15.32 17.74 2.81
N GLY A 139 -14.75 16.55 2.94
CA GLY A 139 -14.66 15.59 1.86
C GLY A 139 -15.94 14.77 1.75
N GLU A 140 -16.44 14.55 0.53
CA GLU A 140 -17.41 13.48 0.29
C GLU A 140 -16.69 12.14 0.47
N LYS A 141 -17.29 11.25 1.27
CA LYS A 141 -16.79 9.91 1.55
C LYS A 141 -17.61 8.90 0.77
N GLU A 142 -16.95 8.05 0.04
CA GLU A 142 -17.55 6.96 -0.71
C GLU A 142 -16.96 5.62 -0.23
N LEU A 143 -17.80 4.77 0.37
CA LEU A 143 -17.39 3.46 0.86
C LEU A 143 -17.49 2.43 -0.26
N TYR A 144 -16.38 1.80 -0.60
CA TYR A 144 -16.31 0.64 -1.48
C TYR A 144 -16.18 -0.62 -0.63
N SER A 145 -17.30 -1.34 -0.46
CA SER A 145 -17.32 -2.58 0.31
C SER A 145 -17.40 -3.80 -0.61
N TYR A 146 -16.66 -4.84 -0.25
CA TYR A 146 -16.70 -6.13 -0.91
C TYR A 146 -17.38 -7.16 -0.02
N PRO A 147 -18.16 -8.10 -0.59
CA PRO A 147 -18.71 -9.20 0.19
C PRO A 147 -17.59 -10.10 0.70
N ASP A 148 -17.81 -10.70 1.86
CA ASP A 148 -16.95 -11.76 2.36
C ASP A 148 -17.10 -13.00 1.47
N ALA A 149 -16.12 -13.27 0.64
CA ALA A 149 -16.16 -14.34 -0.35
C ALA A 149 -14.76 -14.88 -0.64
N VAL A 150 -14.68 -16.21 -0.78
CA VAL A 150 -13.49 -16.91 -1.28
C VAL A 150 -13.71 -17.29 -2.74
N LEU A 151 -12.86 -16.80 -3.62
CA LEU A 151 -12.93 -17.07 -5.05
C LEU A 151 -11.82 -18.04 -5.45
N THR A 152 -12.15 -19.06 -6.24
CA THR A 152 -11.21 -20.08 -6.70
C THR A 152 -11.29 -20.26 -8.22
N GLY A 153 -10.21 -20.72 -8.82
CA GLY A 153 -10.13 -21.05 -10.25
C GLY A 153 -9.50 -19.99 -11.13
N LYS A 154 -9.13 -20.41 -12.34
CA LYS A 154 -8.51 -19.52 -13.34
C LYS A 154 -9.52 -18.47 -13.81
N GLY A 155 -9.13 -17.21 -13.74
CA GLY A 155 -9.97 -16.08 -14.19
C GLY A 155 -10.90 -15.52 -13.11
N CYS A 156 -10.93 -16.08 -11.88
CA CYS A 156 -11.74 -15.55 -10.79
C CYS A 156 -11.44 -14.08 -10.49
N LEU A 157 -10.17 -13.68 -10.57
CA LEU A 157 -9.77 -12.29 -10.38
C LEU A 157 -10.33 -11.36 -11.47
N ALA A 158 -10.29 -11.81 -12.75
CA ALA A 158 -10.84 -11.03 -13.85
C ALA A 158 -12.38 -10.94 -13.77
N GLU A 159 -13.05 -12.02 -13.40
CA GLU A 159 -14.50 -12.06 -13.25
C GLU A 159 -14.94 -11.17 -12.06
N PHE A 160 -14.22 -11.24 -10.95
CA PHE A 160 -14.43 -10.38 -9.80
C PHE A 160 -14.17 -8.91 -10.14
N ALA A 161 -13.03 -8.62 -10.77
CA ALA A 161 -12.61 -7.25 -11.09
C ALA A 161 -13.51 -6.56 -12.13
N PHE A 162 -13.96 -7.29 -13.14
CA PHE A 162 -14.58 -6.67 -14.32
C PHE A 162 -16.08 -6.88 -14.45
N ARG A 163 -16.66 -7.90 -13.86
CA ARG A 163 -18.07 -8.25 -14.09
C ARG A 163 -19.00 -8.00 -12.91
N LYS A 164 -18.59 -8.24 -11.71
CA LYS A 164 -19.50 -8.32 -10.56
C LYS A 164 -19.61 -7.04 -9.75
N TYR A 165 -18.62 -6.17 -9.79
CA TYR A 165 -18.50 -5.00 -8.92
C TYR A 165 -18.28 -3.68 -9.66
N GLY A 166 -18.71 -3.58 -10.92
CA GLY A 166 -18.79 -2.30 -11.65
C GLY A 166 -17.45 -1.65 -12.00
N GLY A 167 -16.39 -2.47 -12.12
CA GLY A 167 -15.05 -2.00 -12.38
C GLY A 167 -14.33 -1.69 -11.08
N ILE A 168 -13.58 -2.66 -10.59
CA ILE A 168 -12.49 -2.32 -9.68
C ILE A 168 -11.62 -1.35 -10.48
N GLN A 169 -11.55 -0.10 -10.07
CA GLN A 169 -10.40 0.69 -10.46
C GLN A 169 -9.20 -0.20 -10.19
N ALA A 170 -8.31 -0.36 -11.16
CA ALA A 170 -7.14 -1.22 -11.06
C ALA A 170 -6.12 -0.64 -10.06
N ALA A 171 -6.62 -0.34 -8.90
CA ALA A 171 -5.89 0.14 -7.75
C ALA A 171 -5.18 -1.05 -7.13
N VAL A 172 -3.86 -1.05 -7.19
CA VAL A 172 -3.04 -2.11 -6.57
C VAL A 172 -2.90 -1.95 -5.06
N TRP A 173 -3.40 -0.85 -4.48
CA TRP A 173 -3.49 -0.65 -3.03
C TRP A 173 -4.69 -1.41 -2.46
N ASN A 174 -4.70 -1.74 -1.20
CA ASN A 174 -5.64 -2.58 -0.46
C ASN A 174 -5.58 -4.10 -0.73
N TRP A 175 -4.52 -4.57 -1.41
CA TRP A 175 -4.32 -5.97 -1.69
C TRP A 175 -3.09 -6.50 -0.98
N LEU A 176 -3.23 -7.63 -0.30
CA LEU A 176 -2.12 -8.43 0.19
C LEU A 176 -1.89 -9.58 -0.78
N VAL A 177 -0.74 -9.64 -1.41
CA VAL A 177 -0.41 -10.61 -2.47
C VAL A 177 0.77 -11.49 -2.06
N CYS A 178 0.67 -12.80 -2.31
CA CYS A 178 1.81 -13.72 -2.17
C CYS A 178 2.89 -13.39 -3.21
N ARG A 179 4.10 -13.11 -2.78
CA ARG A 179 5.23 -12.73 -3.65
C ARG A 179 5.62 -13.80 -4.68
N GLY A 180 5.32 -15.09 -4.40
CA GLY A 180 5.61 -16.21 -5.29
C GLY A 180 4.74 -16.26 -6.55
N CYS A 181 3.69 -15.45 -6.69
CA CYS A 181 2.72 -15.53 -7.78
C CYS A 181 3.17 -14.89 -9.11
N GLY A 182 4.41 -14.41 -9.22
CA GLY A 182 4.99 -13.90 -10.47
C GLY A 182 4.43 -12.58 -10.98
N TRP A 183 3.91 -11.74 -10.09
CA TRP A 183 3.30 -10.46 -10.42
C TRP A 183 4.31 -9.41 -10.89
N ARG A 184 3.94 -8.60 -11.92
CA ARG A 184 4.72 -7.44 -12.41
C ARG A 184 3.79 -6.34 -12.87
N CYS A 185 4.13 -5.09 -12.58
CA CYS A 185 3.50 -3.92 -13.17
C CYS A 185 4.02 -3.71 -14.60
N ARG A 186 3.12 -3.55 -15.56
CA ARG A 186 3.45 -3.22 -16.94
C ARG A 186 3.40 -1.71 -17.17
#